data_b331447f886536d339eae24b3e37840f
#
_entry.id   b331447f886536d339eae24b3e37840f
#
_cell.length_a   1.000
_cell.length_b   1.000
_cell.length_c   1.000
_cell.angle_alpha   90.00
_cell.angle_beta   90.00
_cell.angle_gamma   90.00
#
_symmetry.space_group_name_H-M   'P 1'
#
loop_
_entity.id
_entity.type
_entity.pdbx_description
1 polymer ?
#
loop_
_entity_poly.entity_id
_entity_poly.type
_entity_poly.pdbx_seq_one_letter_code
_entity_poly.pdbx_strand_id
1 'polypeptide(L)'
;MDFSLKDHQKLIRDTVRQFMETEVRPLVKELEREEKFPLEIIKKLGEMGCCGMLVPEEWGGPGLDTVSYVLMLEEVARVYTAMSTALGVTNSAVQVPILKFGTEAQKIKYLPRLASGEILGSFCLTEAAAGSDAAGIQTTAVARHSPLATRHFVLNGSKTWVTNGSDAGVYIVFAKTDPGAGGKGITAFLVEPSFKGFKIGRHEDKMGQRSSPSVEILLNDCEVPAENRLGEEGEGLKIALTALDGGRIGIAAQAVGLAQGALDDSIKFAKSRRAFGKNIGEFQAIQWMLADMQTEIEAARGLTHYAAWLKDSDKPMGSAASKAKLYASEMANRVAYKAVQIHGSLGYSRETDVERMYRDARVITIYEGTSEVQRMIIARDLLKQF
;
A
#
# COMPACT_ATOMS: atom_id res chain seq x y z
N MET A 1 -25.51 -5.13 15.64
CA MET A 1 -24.45 -4.70 14.71
C MET A 1 -25.01 -4.83 13.32
N ASP A 2 -24.94 -3.78 12.52
CA ASP A 2 -25.27 -3.84 11.11
C ASP A 2 -23.97 -4.02 10.31
N PHE A 3 -23.84 -5.14 9.59
CA PHE A 3 -22.72 -5.44 8.72
C PHE A 3 -23.01 -5.15 7.24
N SER A 4 -24.19 -4.56 6.95
CA SER A 4 -24.58 -4.24 5.58
C SER A 4 -23.75 -3.07 5.05
N LEU A 5 -23.29 -3.20 3.82
CA LEU A 5 -22.65 -2.10 3.12
C LEU A 5 -23.68 -1.05 2.73
N LYS A 6 -23.31 0.23 2.85
CA LYS A 6 -24.08 1.36 2.34
C LYS A 6 -24.15 1.32 0.82
N ASP A 7 -25.11 1.99 0.21
CA ASP A 7 -25.33 1.92 -1.24
C ASP A 7 -24.13 2.46 -2.05
N HIS A 8 -23.49 3.56 -1.60
CA HIS A 8 -22.27 4.07 -2.25
C HIS A 8 -21.10 3.10 -2.12
N GLN A 9 -20.97 2.37 -1.00
CA GLN A 9 -19.94 1.36 -0.79
C GLN A 9 -20.15 0.16 -1.74
N LYS A 10 -21.38 -0.29 -1.91
CA LYS A 10 -21.71 -1.33 -2.90
C LYS A 10 -21.40 -0.88 -4.32
N LEU A 11 -21.80 0.35 -4.67
CA LEU A 11 -21.56 0.91 -6.00
C LEU A 11 -20.06 0.95 -6.33
N ILE A 12 -19.22 1.45 -5.40
CA ILE A 12 -17.77 1.49 -5.59
C ILE A 12 -17.21 0.10 -5.78
N ARG A 13 -17.53 -0.84 -4.88
CA ARG A 13 -17.07 -2.23 -4.99
C ARG A 13 -17.42 -2.83 -6.35
N ASP A 14 -18.68 -2.71 -6.76
CA ASP A 14 -19.17 -3.37 -7.97
C ASP A 14 -18.61 -2.71 -9.24
N THR A 15 -18.44 -1.38 -9.23
CA THR A 15 -17.83 -0.63 -10.35
C THR A 15 -16.35 -0.97 -10.51
N VAL A 16 -15.60 -0.98 -9.40
CA VAL A 16 -14.16 -1.33 -9.44
C VAL A 16 -13.98 -2.80 -9.82
N ARG A 17 -14.81 -3.71 -9.29
CA ARG A 17 -14.79 -5.13 -9.67
C ARG A 17 -15.00 -5.30 -11.17
N GLN A 18 -16.03 -4.66 -11.72
CA GLN A 18 -16.32 -4.74 -13.16
C GLN A 18 -15.13 -4.25 -13.97
N PHE A 19 -14.60 -3.08 -13.68
CA PHE A 19 -13.45 -2.52 -14.37
C PHE A 19 -12.23 -3.45 -14.29
N MET A 20 -11.90 -3.95 -13.12
CA MET A 20 -10.76 -4.86 -12.94
C MET A 20 -10.91 -6.18 -13.69
N GLU A 21 -12.11 -6.74 -13.74
CA GLU A 21 -12.35 -8.00 -14.46
C GLU A 21 -12.35 -7.82 -15.99
N THR A 22 -12.90 -6.71 -16.50
CA THR A 22 -13.06 -6.50 -17.96
C THR A 22 -11.83 -5.83 -18.59
N GLU A 23 -11.23 -4.84 -17.95
CA GLU A 23 -10.16 -4.03 -18.52
C GLU A 23 -8.76 -4.49 -18.08
N VAL A 24 -8.63 -5.01 -16.86
CA VAL A 24 -7.30 -5.30 -16.28
C VAL A 24 -6.93 -6.77 -16.35
N ARG A 25 -7.84 -7.67 -15.95
CA ARG A 25 -7.55 -9.12 -15.94
C ARG A 25 -6.95 -9.66 -17.24
N PRO A 26 -7.43 -9.28 -18.44
CA PRO A 26 -6.84 -9.77 -19.69
C PRO A 26 -5.38 -9.37 -19.91
N LEU A 27 -4.94 -8.26 -19.27
CA LEU A 27 -3.61 -7.68 -19.44
C LEU A 27 -2.59 -8.18 -18.41
N VAL A 28 -3.05 -8.78 -17.31
CA VAL A 28 -2.19 -9.11 -16.13
C VAL A 28 -0.99 -9.97 -16.53
N LYS A 29 -1.18 -10.99 -17.36
CA LYS A 29 -0.07 -11.89 -17.78
C LYS A 29 1.01 -11.17 -18.57
N GLU A 30 0.63 -10.22 -19.42
CA GLU A 30 1.58 -9.43 -20.21
C GLU A 30 2.32 -8.43 -19.31
N LEU A 31 1.60 -7.67 -18.50
CA LEU A 31 2.17 -6.72 -17.55
C LEU A 31 3.16 -7.38 -16.59
N GLU A 32 2.82 -8.57 -16.09
CA GLU A 32 3.69 -9.33 -15.19
C GLU A 32 4.93 -9.88 -15.91
N ARG A 33 4.77 -10.36 -17.15
CA ARG A 33 5.89 -10.88 -17.95
C ARG A 33 6.88 -9.77 -18.30
N GLU A 34 6.37 -8.59 -18.63
CA GLU A 34 7.18 -7.43 -19.05
C GLU A 34 7.63 -6.59 -17.86
N GLU A 35 7.14 -6.90 -16.65
CA GLU A 35 7.36 -6.11 -15.43
C GLU A 35 6.99 -4.64 -15.62
N LYS A 36 5.97 -4.41 -16.45
CA LYS A 36 5.56 -3.08 -16.87
C LYS A 36 4.56 -2.49 -15.90
N PHE A 37 4.87 -1.30 -15.41
CA PHE A 37 3.95 -0.57 -14.56
C PHE A 37 2.78 0.00 -15.38
N PRO A 38 1.51 -0.28 -15.00
CA PRO A 38 0.36 0.04 -15.84
C PRO A 38 -0.16 1.47 -15.64
N LEU A 39 0.64 2.49 -15.94
CA LEU A 39 0.31 3.91 -15.71
C LEU A 39 -1.02 4.33 -16.34
N GLU A 40 -1.31 3.89 -17.57
CA GLU A 40 -2.55 4.26 -18.26
C GLU A 40 -3.80 3.67 -17.58
N ILE A 41 -3.66 2.49 -16.97
CA ILE A 41 -4.74 1.89 -16.18
C ILE A 41 -4.92 2.65 -14.86
N ILE A 42 -3.81 3.06 -14.23
CA ILE A 42 -3.85 3.88 -13.01
C ILE A 42 -4.55 5.21 -13.28
N LYS A 43 -4.31 5.87 -14.41
CA LYS A 43 -5.01 7.11 -14.82
C LYS A 43 -6.51 6.89 -14.94
N LYS A 44 -6.95 5.81 -15.60
CA LYS A 44 -8.38 5.45 -15.69
C LYS A 44 -9.00 5.24 -14.30
N LEU A 45 -8.28 4.57 -13.39
CA LEU A 45 -8.71 4.43 -11.99
C LEU A 45 -8.75 5.80 -11.27
N GLY A 46 -7.86 6.73 -11.62
CA GLY A 46 -7.90 8.11 -11.14
C GLY A 46 -9.18 8.85 -11.60
N GLU A 47 -9.56 8.71 -12.86
CA GLU A 47 -10.84 9.26 -13.41
C GLU A 47 -12.07 8.68 -12.68
N MET A 48 -11.96 7.46 -12.17
CA MET A 48 -12.99 6.81 -11.32
C MET A 48 -12.91 7.23 -9.84
N GLY A 49 -11.99 8.14 -9.47
CA GLY A 49 -11.77 8.61 -8.10
C GLY A 49 -10.93 7.66 -7.22
N CYS A 50 -10.41 6.55 -7.76
CA CYS A 50 -9.67 5.54 -6.97
C CYS A 50 -8.29 6.02 -6.50
N CYS A 51 -7.71 7.03 -7.12
CA CYS A 51 -6.42 7.59 -6.71
C CYS A 51 -6.51 8.54 -5.53
N GLY A 52 -7.71 9.03 -5.18
CA GLY A 52 -7.92 10.03 -4.12
C GLY A 52 -9.10 9.75 -3.20
N MET A 53 -9.41 8.49 -2.93
CA MET A 53 -10.61 8.05 -2.20
C MET A 53 -10.89 8.82 -0.91
N LEU A 54 -9.84 9.11 -0.13
CA LEU A 54 -9.90 9.74 1.18
C LEU A 54 -9.72 11.27 1.14
N VAL A 55 -9.47 11.84 -0.04
CA VAL A 55 -9.28 13.27 -0.22
C VAL A 55 -10.65 13.97 -0.29
N PRO A 56 -10.92 14.99 0.55
CA PRO A 56 -12.15 15.75 0.50
C PRO A 56 -12.39 16.43 -0.87
N GLU A 57 -13.65 16.69 -1.20
CA GLU A 57 -14.05 17.33 -2.46
C GLU A 57 -13.40 18.71 -2.67
N GLU A 58 -13.22 19.47 -1.59
CA GLU A 58 -12.53 20.78 -1.62
C GLU A 58 -11.09 20.70 -2.13
N TRP A 59 -10.45 19.51 -2.05
CA TRP A 59 -9.10 19.23 -2.54
C TRP A 59 -9.08 18.33 -3.78
N GLY A 60 -10.22 18.19 -4.48
CA GLY A 60 -10.33 17.46 -5.74
C GLY A 60 -10.48 15.95 -5.64
N GLY A 61 -10.70 15.41 -4.45
CA GLY A 61 -11.02 14.00 -4.25
C GLY A 61 -12.52 13.74 -4.13
N PRO A 62 -12.98 12.48 -4.06
CA PRO A 62 -14.39 12.13 -3.88
C PRO A 62 -14.86 12.17 -2.41
N GLY A 63 -13.98 12.39 -1.43
CA GLY A 63 -14.34 12.51 -0.01
C GLY A 63 -14.99 11.28 0.60
N LEU A 64 -14.58 10.08 0.21
CA LEU A 64 -15.21 8.82 0.62
C LEU A 64 -14.67 8.30 1.95
N ASP A 65 -15.43 7.37 2.56
CA ASP A 65 -15.07 6.74 3.81
C ASP A 65 -13.98 5.65 3.65
N THR A 66 -13.34 5.29 4.77
CA THR A 66 -12.27 4.29 4.78
C THR A 66 -12.79 2.90 4.39
N VAL A 67 -14.05 2.57 4.67
CA VAL A 67 -14.66 1.30 4.22
C VAL A 67 -14.71 1.26 2.68
N SER A 68 -15.11 2.35 2.02
CA SER A 68 -15.08 2.46 0.56
C SER A 68 -13.67 2.27 -0.01
N TYR A 69 -12.66 2.88 0.62
CA TYR A 69 -11.26 2.70 0.26
C TYR A 69 -10.79 1.24 0.40
N VAL A 70 -11.17 0.57 1.49
CA VAL A 70 -10.88 -0.86 1.70
C VAL A 70 -11.50 -1.72 0.61
N LEU A 71 -12.77 -1.50 0.28
CA LEU A 71 -13.48 -2.25 -0.76
C LEU A 71 -12.84 -2.06 -2.15
N MET A 72 -12.43 -0.84 -2.48
CA MET A 72 -11.68 -0.56 -3.71
C MET A 72 -10.38 -1.36 -3.76
N LEU A 73 -9.56 -1.32 -2.69
CA LEU A 73 -8.30 -2.05 -2.66
C LEU A 73 -8.47 -3.57 -2.70
N GLU A 74 -9.52 -4.12 -2.07
CA GLU A 74 -9.84 -5.55 -2.16
C GLU A 74 -10.11 -5.95 -3.62
N GLU A 75 -10.93 -5.19 -4.36
CA GLU A 75 -11.27 -5.54 -5.73
C GLU A 75 -10.09 -5.35 -6.70
N VAL A 76 -9.25 -4.34 -6.48
CA VAL A 76 -8.01 -4.17 -7.27
C VAL A 76 -7.04 -5.32 -6.98
N ALA A 77 -6.79 -5.66 -5.72
CA ALA A 77 -5.85 -6.71 -5.34
C ALA A 77 -6.32 -8.11 -5.74
N ARG A 78 -7.64 -8.34 -5.82
CA ARG A 78 -8.26 -9.59 -6.27
C ARG A 78 -7.84 -9.96 -7.69
N VAL A 79 -7.56 -8.98 -8.53
CA VAL A 79 -7.11 -9.16 -9.90
C VAL A 79 -5.61 -8.93 -10.03
N TYR A 80 -5.10 -7.81 -9.48
CA TYR A 80 -3.70 -7.45 -9.64
C TYR A 80 -3.13 -6.71 -8.44
N THR A 81 -2.47 -7.44 -7.56
CA THR A 81 -1.94 -6.96 -6.28
C THR A 81 -0.96 -5.80 -6.43
N ALA A 82 -0.11 -5.82 -7.47
CA ALA A 82 0.88 -4.77 -7.72
C ALA A 82 0.24 -3.38 -7.90
N MET A 83 -0.94 -3.30 -8.52
CA MET A 83 -1.67 -2.04 -8.68
C MET A 83 -2.26 -1.55 -7.37
N SER A 84 -2.77 -2.44 -6.52
CA SER A 84 -3.31 -2.05 -5.21
C SER A 84 -2.23 -1.47 -4.31
N THR A 85 -0.97 -1.93 -4.42
CA THR A 85 0.19 -1.37 -3.73
C THR A 85 0.44 0.09 -4.15
N ALA A 86 0.45 0.36 -5.45
CA ALA A 86 0.65 1.71 -5.99
C ALA A 86 -0.43 2.69 -5.54
N LEU A 87 -1.71 2.27 -5.61
CA LEU A 87 -2.86 3.05 -5.15
C LEU A 87 -2.84 3.25 -3.62
N GLY A 88 -2.49 2.19 -2.87
CA GLY A 88 -2.39 2.23 -1.42
C GLY A 88 -1.38 3.26 -0.92
N VAL A 89 -0.17 3.28 -1.49
CA VAL A 89 0.86 4.27 -1.15
C VAL A 89 0.39 5.68 -1.45
N THR A 90 -0.17 5.94 -2.64
CA THR A 90 -0.67 7.26 -3.01
C THR A 90 -1.78 7.73 -2.09
N ASN A 91 -2.82 6.91 -1.85
CA ASN A 91 -3.98 7.28 -1.03
C ASN A 91 -3.64 7.45 0.47
N SER A 92 -2.91 6.49 1.06
CA SER A 92 -2.71 6.47 2.51
C SER A 92 -1.38 7.04 2.97
N ALA A 93 -0.27 6.67 2.33
CA ALA A 93 1.05 7.03 2.81
C ALA A 93 1.49 8.44 2.35
N VAL A 94 0.86 9.00 1.31
CA VAL A 94 1.21 10.32 0.76
C VAL A 94 0.11 11.35 0.99
N GLN A 95 -1.11 11.10 0.54
CA GLN A 95 -2.20 12.09 0.64
C GLN A 95 -2.62 12.36 2.08
N VAL A 96 -2.73 11.34 2.93
CA VAL A 96 -3.13 11.51 4.34
C VAL A 96 -2.14 12.40 5.11
N PRO A 97 -0.81 12.22 5.03
CA PRO A 97 0.13 13.18 5.59
C PRO A 97 -0.01 14.61 5.07
N ILE A 98 -0.18 14.79 3.75
CA ILE A 98 -0.37 16.15 3.17
C ILE A 98 -1.66 16.77 3.69
N LEU A 99 -2.77 16.03 3.78
CA LEU A 99 -4.04 16.50 4.34
C LEU A 99 -3.90 16.95 5.80
N LYS A 100 -3.17 16.18 6.62
CA LYS A 100 -3.09 16.41 8.07
C LYS A 100 -2.02 17.43 8.47
N PHE A 101 -0.91 17.49 7.77
CA PHE A 101 0.28 18.26 8.16
C PHE A 101 0.71 19.28 7.12
N GLY A 102 0.14 19.25 5.93
CA GLY A 102 0.45 20.20 4.86
C GLY A 102 -0.16 21.57 5.08
N THR A 103 0.55 22.61 4.61
CA THR A 103 0.03 23.94 4.49
C THR A 103 -1.04 24.01 3.40
N GLU A 104 -1.88 25.02 3.41
CA GLU A 104 -2.90 25.22 2.35
C GLU A 104 -2.27 25.25 0.94
N ALA A 105 -1.12 25.92 0.80
CA ALA A 105 -0.39 25.97 -0.46
C ALA A 105 0.08 24.58 -0.94
N GLN A 106 0.54 23.73 -0.01
CA GLN A 106 0.93 22.36 -0.31
C GLN A 106 -0.28 21.48 -0.68
N LYS A 107 -1.40 21.62 0.02
CA LYS A 107 -2.65 20.92 -0.31
C LYS A 107 -3.14 21.28 -1.70
N ILE A 108 -3.23 22.57 -2.02
CA ILE A 108 -3.63 23.07 -3.35
C ILE A 108 -2.71 22.54 -4.44
N LYS A 109 -1.41 22.50 -4.19
CA LYS A 109 -0.40 22.08 -5.18
C LYS A 109 -0.45 20.59 -5.49
N TYR A 110 -0.63 19.73 -4.49
CA TYR A 110 -0.40 18.30 -4.64
C TYR A 110 -1.67 17.46 -4.61
N LEU A 111 -2.67 17.78 -3.76
CA LEU A 111 -3.81 16.90 -3.56
C LEU A 111 -4.68 16.71 -4.81
N PRO A 112 -5.06 17.75 -5.58
CA PRO A 112 -5.87 17.55 -6.78
C PRO A 112 -5.18 16.67 -7.82
N ARG A 113 -3.87 16.84 -8.00
CA ARG A 113 -3.08 16.08 -8.96
C ARG A 113 -2.87 14.63 -8.56
N LEU A 114 -2.73 14.38 -7.25
CA LEU A 114 -2.66 13.03 -6.70
C LEU A 114 -4.02 12.33 -6.76
N ALA A 115 -5.10 13.05 -6.43
CA ALA A 115 -6.45 12.48 -6.40
C ALA A 115 -6.97 12.12 -7.81
N SER A 116 -6.62 12.91 -8.82
CA SER A 116 -6.95 12.61 -10.23
C SER A 116 -6.07 11.52 -10.85
N GLY A 117 -4.97 11.12 -10.19
CA GLY A 117 -3.99 10.20 -10.77
C GLY A 117 -3.09 10.85 -11.84
N GLU A 118 -3.08 12.18 -11.97
CA GLU A 118 -2.14 12.92 -12.81
C GLU A 118 -0.70 12.65 -12.41
N ILE A 119 -0.46 12.61 -11.09
CA ILE A 119 0.80 12.20 -10.49
C ILE A 119 0.56 11.12 -9.44
N LEU A 120 1.55 10.26 -9.24
CA LEU A 120 1.60 9.34 -8.12
C LEU A 120 2.46 9.91 -6.99
N GLY A 121 2.26 9.39 -5.79
CA GLY A 121 3.07 9.71 -4.64
C GLY A 121 3.96 8.55 -4.20
N SER A 122 5.10 8.89 -3.61
CA SER A 122 6.04 7.94 -3.00
C SER A 122 6.35 8.29 -1.56
N PHE A 123 6.58 7.25 -0.74
CA PHE A 123 6.90 7.38 0.68
C PHE A 123 8.33 6.88 0.94
N CYS A 124 9.25 7.79 1.28
CA CYS A 124 10.68 7.56 1.32
C CYS A 124 11.22 7.60 2.76
N LEU A 125 10.90 6.56 3.55
CA LEU A 125 11.39 6.41 4.93
C LEU A 125 12.58 5.45 5.01
N THR A 126 12.44 4.26 4.42
CA THR A 126 13.35 3.13 4.55
C THR A 126 14.73 3.40 3.95
N GLU A 127 15.76 2.99 4.66
CA GLU A 127 17.16 2.97 4.22
C GLU A 127 17.75 1.57 4.35
N ALA A 128 18.88 1.31 3.72
CA ALA A 128 19.52 -0.01 3.75
C ALA A 128 19.76 -0.54 5.19
N ALA A 129 20.06 0.35 6.14
CA ALA A 129 20.30 0.02 7.53
C ALA A 129 19.10 0.31 8.47
N ALA A 130 17.98 0.87 7.97
CA ALA A 130 16.85 1.33 8.78
C ALA A 130 15.51 0.98 8.12
N GLY A 131 14.96 -0.18 8.46
CA GLY A 131 13.62 -0.63 8.07
C GLY A 131 12.66 -0.55 9.25
N SER A 132 12.57 -1.62 10.05
CA SER A 132 11.71 -1.66 11.25
C SER A 132 12.13 -0.65 12.32
N ASP A 133 13.41 -0.32 12.41
CA ASP A 133 13.93 0.82 13.20
C ASP A 133 13.83 2.12 12.40
N ALA A 134 12.63 2.67 12.29
CA ALA A 134 12.36 3.88 11.54
C ALA A 134 13.08 5.14 12.08
N ALA A 135 13.47 5.15 13.36
CA ALA A 135 14.25 6.23 13.97
C ALA A 135 15.73 6.16 13.61
N GLY A 136 16.21 5.01 13.15
CA GLY A 136 17.59 4.74 12.78
C GLY A 136 18.06 5.29 11.44
N ILE A 137 17.20 6.01 10.68
CA ILE A 137 17.58 6.60 9.38
C ILE A 137 18.82 7.48 9.50
N GLN A 138 19.60 7.57 8.43
CA GLN A 138 20.86 8.34 8.40
C GLN A 138 20.84 9.53 7.43
N THR A 139 19.87 9.57 6.51
CA THR A 139 19.67 10.72 5.61
C THR A 139 19.58 12.01 6.41
N THR A 140 20.35 13.02 6.03
CA THR A 140 20.41 14.33 6.71
C THR A 140 19.75 15.42 5.89
N ALA A 141 19.28 16.48 6.58
CA ALA A 141 18.79 17.71 5.97
C ALA A 141 19.39 18.91 6.71
N VAL A 142 20.19 19.69 6.02
CA VAL A 142 20.88 20.87 6.60
C VAL A 142 20.24 22.13 6.06
N ALA A 143 19.74 23.00 6.94
CA ALA A 143 19.22 24.32 6.54
C ALA A 143 20.34 25.21 6.00
N ARG A 144 20.09 25.84 4.86
CA ARG A 144 20.99 26.80 4.22
C ARG A 144 20.21 28.07 3.84
N HIS A 145 20.94 29.17 3.70
CA HIS A 145 20.43 30.40 3.14
C HIS A 145 21.09 30.64 1.78
N SER A 146 20.29 30.88 0.77
CA SER A 146 20.82 31.30 -0.54
C SER A 146 21.31 32.75 -0.48
N PRO A 147 22.11 33.20 -1.47
CA PRO A 147 22.52 34.60 -1.59
C PRO A 147 21.32 35.57 -1.69
N LEU A 148 20.13 35.08 -2.07
CA LEU A 148 18.87 35.83 -2.15
C LEU A 148 18.09 35.81 -0.81
N ALA A 149 18.73 35.38 0.29
CA ALA A 149 18.15 35.24 1.63
C ALA A 149 16.97 34.24 1.74
N THR A 150 16.74 33.41 0.73
CA THR A 150 15.75 32.34 0.80
C THR A 150 16.30 31.13 1.55
N ARG A 151 15.54 30.66 2.54
CA ARG A 151 15.89 29.43 3.28
C ARG A 151 15.58 28.22 2.42
N HIS A 152 16.49 27.25 2.36
CA HIS A 152 16.28 25.94 1.77
C HIS A 152 16.98 24.87 2.60
N PHE A 153 16.64 23.61 2.38
CA PHE A 153 17.31 22.47 2.98
C PHE A 153 18.14 21.73 1.93
N VAL A 154 19.31 21.27 2.31
CA VAL A 154 20.16 20.41 1.49
C VAL A 154 20.10 19.01 2.08
N LEU A 155 19.51 18.08 1.33
CA LEU A 155 19.34 16.69 1.74
C LEU A 155 20.46 15.83 1.16
N ASN A 156 21.04 14.97 2.03
CA ASN A 156 22.08 14.01 1.64
C ASN A 156 21.78 12.62 2.24
N GLY A 157 21.80 11.60 1.39
CA GLY A 157 21.55 10.21 1.77
C GLY A 157 20.91 9.39 0.66
N SER A 158 20.39 8.21 1.02
CA SER A 158 19.65 7.36 0.08
C SER A 158 18.46 6.69 0.76
N LYS A 159 17.42 6.42 -0.03
CA LYS A 159 16.22 5.68 0.39
C LYS A 159 16.06 4.45 -0.49
N THR A 160 15.61 3.34 0.08
CA THR A 160 15.47 2.07 -0.63
C THR A 160 14.03 1.57 -0.53
N TRP A 161 13.65 0.64 -1.43
CA TRP A 161 12.29 0.06 -1.47
C TRP A 161 11.18 1.10 -1.68
N VAL A 162 11.47 2.15 -2.44
CA VAL A 162 10.53 3.24 -2.67
C VAL A 162 9.54 2.84 -3.75
N THR A 163 8.32 2.49 -3.33
CA THR A 163 7.20 2.16 -4.22
C THR A 163 6.78 3.39 -5.03
N ASN A 164 6.39 3.18 -6.29
CA ASN A 164 6.10 4.21 -7.30
C ASN A 164 7.29 5.11 -7.64
N GLY A 165 8.48 4.84 -7.11
CA GLY A 165 9.58 5.80 -7.12
C GLY A 165 10.17 6.12 -8.49
N SER A 166 9.90 5.33 -9.55
CA SER A 166 10.26 5.69 -10.93
C SER A 166 9.27 6.65 -11.60
N ASP A 167 8.02 6.70 -11.10
CA ASP A 167 6.89 7.33 -11.79
C ASP A 167 6.16 8.37 -10.93
N ALA A 168 6.63 8.60 -9.70
CA ALA A 168 6.00 9.55 -8.79
C ALA A 168 6.35 11.01 -9.16
N GLY A 169 5.36 11.89 -8.99
CA GLY A 169 5.54 13.34 -9.13
C GLY A 169 5.89 14.03 -7.81
N VAL A 170 5.67 13.35 -6.66
CA VAL A 170 6.03 13.87 -5.34
C VAL A 170 6.44 12.73 -4.40
N TYR A 171 7.46 12.99 -3.60
CA TYR A 171 8.06 12.05 -2.64
C TYR A 171 8.01 12.67 -1.25
N ILE A 172 7.43 11.97 -0.26
CA ILE A 172 7.62 12.35 1.14
C ILE A 172 8.93 11.74 1.63
N VAL A 173 9.95 12.57 1.78
CA VAL A 173 11.30 12.17 2.20
C VAL A 173 11.50 12.52 3.66
N PHE A 174 11.93 11.54 4.46
CA PHE A 174 12.27 11.72 5.86
C PHE A 174 13.78 11.84 6.03
N ALA A 175 14.23 12.92 6.69
CA ALA A 175 15.65 13.19 6.91
C ALA A 175 15.88 13.81 8.31
N LYS A 176 17.06 13.62 8.87
CA LYS A 176 17.46 14.22 10.15
C LYS A 176 17.86 15.67 9.97
N THR A 177 17.11 16.58 10.57
CA THR A 177 17.51 18.00 10.76
C THR A 177 18.33 18.17 12.04
N ASP A 178 18.13 17.28 13.04
CA ASP A 178 18.94 17.19 14.24
C ASP A 178 19.34 15.73 14.50
N PRO A 179 20.55 15.30 14.10
CA PRO A 179 21.02 13.93 14.32
C PRO A 179 21.11 13.52 15.79
N GLY A 180 21.27 14.48 16.72
CA GLY A 180 21.40 14.23 18.17
C GLY A 180 20.08 13.96 18.88
N ALA A 181 18.94 14.35 18.29
CA ALA A 181 17.61 14.25 18.93
C ALA A 181 16.88 12.92 18.66
N GLY A 182 17.54 11.90 18.08
CA GLY A 182 16.92 10.61 17.77
C GLY A 182 15.71 10.77 16.83
N GLY A 183 14.57 10.15 17.19
CA GLY A 183 13.35 10.26 16.40
C GLY A 183 12.74 11.66 16.35
N LYS A 184 13.00 12.50 17.36
CA LYS A 184 12.57 13.90 17.40
C LYS A 184 13.40 14.81 16.50
N GLY A 185 14.51 14.33 15.97
CA GLY A 185 15.32 15.05 15.00
C GLY A 185 14.94 14.80 13.54
N ILE A 186 13.93 13.97 13.28
CA ILE A 186 13.48 13.63 11.93
C ILE A 186 12.43 14.64 11.46
N THR A 187 12.62 15.14 10.23
CA THR A 187 11.70 16.06 9.55
C THR A 187 11.25 15.46 8.23
N ALA A 188 10.04 15.77 7.80
CA ALA A 188 9.48 15.32 6.53
C ALA A 188 9.53 16.44 5.48
N PHE A 189 9.78 16.06 4.22
CA PHE A 189 9.91 16.99 3.09
C PHE A 189 9.12 16.47 1.88
N LEU A 190 8.43 17.37 1.17
CA LEU A 190 7.83 17.11 -0.14
C LEU A 190 8.89 17.39 -1.22
N VAL A 191 9.46 16.33 -1.77
CA VAL A 191 10.52 16.42 -2.78
C VAL A 191 9.95 16.12 -4.15
N GLU A 192 10.35 16.91 -5.16
CA GLU A 192 9.96 16.70 -6.56
C GLU A 192 11.14 16.13 -7.35
N PRO A 193 10.89 15.30 -8.38
CA PRO A 193 11.97 14.71 -9.18
C PRO A 193 12.80 15.74 -9.94
N SER A 194 12.28 16.96 -10.13
CA SER A 194 12.95 18.09 -10.75
C SER A 194 13.97 18.79 -9.86
N PHE A 195 14.00 18.48 -8.55
CA PHE A 195 14.91 19.18 -7.63
C PHE A 195 16.35 18.76 -7.89
N LYS A 196 17.24 19.76 -7.91
CA LYS A 196 18.67 19.54 -8.09
C LYS A 196 19.22 18.59 -7.03
N GLY A 197 19.94 17.57 -7.44
CA GLY A 197 20.51 16.56 -6.55
C GLY A 197 19.61 15.36 -6.26
N PHE A 198 18.36 15.35 -6.74
CA PHE A 198 17.48 14.19 -6.71
C PHE A 198 17.81 13.24 -7.88
N LYS A 199 17.93 11.94 -7.63
CA LYS A 199 18.10 10.92 -8.65
C LYS A 199 17.39 9.63 -8.28
N ILE A 200 16.79 8.98 -9.27
CA ILE A 200 16.32 7.60 -9.18
C ILE A 200 17.55 6.71 -9.35
N GLY A 201 17.74 5.81 -8.39
CA GLY A 201 18.83 4.84 -8.38
C GLY A 201 18.40 3.48 -8.95
N ARG A 202 18.86 2.41 -8.29
CA ARG A 202 18.61 1.04 -8.71
C ARG A 202 17.12 0.67 -8.61
N HIS A 203 16.62 -0.06 -9.61
CA HIS A 203 15.35 -0.79 -9.52
C HIS A 203 15.57 -2.11 -8.78
N GLU A 204 14.66 -2.45 -7.86
CA GLU A 204 14.74 -3.70 -7.12
C GLU A 204 14.16 -4.86 -7.96
N ASP A 205 14.96 -5.90 -8.21
CA ASP A 205 14.47 -7.16 -8.78
C ASP A 205 13.79 -7.98 -7.70
N LYS A 206 12.46 -8.13 -7.82
CA LYS A 206 11.61 -8.65 -6.73
C LYS A 206 11.05 -10.03 -7.03
N MET A 207 10.81 -10.79 -5.99
CA MET A 207 10.12 -12.09 -6.03
C MET A 207 8.70 -11.98 -6.59
N GLY A 208 7.92 -10.98 -6.14
CA GLY A 208 6.52 -10.74 -6.51
C GLY A 208 6.21 -9.26 -6.63
N GLN A 209 4.97 -8.94 -7.05
CA GLN A 209 4.53 -7.57 -7.36
C GLN A 209 5.52 -6.88 -8.31
N ARG A 210 5.98 -7.60 -9.31
CA ARG A 210 7.15 -7.22 -10.13
C ARG A 210 6.87 -5.98 -10.97
N SER A 211 5.65 -5.79 -11.44
CA SER A 211 5.24 -4.60 -12.19
C SER A 211 5.07 -3.34 -11.33
N SER A 212 4.99 -3.45 -9.98
CA SER A 212 5.01 -2.28 -9.11
C SER A 212 6.45 -1.83 -8.92
N PRO A 213 6.88 -0.66 -9.43
CA PRO A 213 8.27 -0.25 -9.33
C PRO A 213 8.65 0.00 -7.87
N SER A 214 9.76 -0.57 -7.45
CA SER A 214 10.43 -0.26 -6.18
C SER A 214 11.86 0.12 -6.49
N VAL A 215 12.25 1.33 -6.11
CA VAL A 215 13.56 1.87 -6.50
C VAL A 215 14.33 2.40 -5.30
N GLU A 216 15.62 2.62 -5.50
CA GLU A 216 16.44 3.47 -4.66
C GLU A 216 16.25 4.93 -5.07
N ILE A 217 16.24 5.84 -4.09
CA ILE A 217 16.30 7.29 -4.30
C ILE A 217 17.61 7.80 -3.73
N LEU A 218 18.36 8.52 -4.55
CA LEU A 218 19.65 9.13 -4.19
C LEU A 218 19.46 10.64 -4.03
N LEU A 219 19.91 11.16 -2.91
CA LEU A 219 19.89 12.58 -2.54
C LEU A 219 21.34 13.04 -2.38
N ASN A 220 21.87 13.74 -3.39
CA ASN A 220 23.23 14.23 -3.42
C ASN A 220 23.22 15.75 -3.50
N ASP A 221 23.39 16.40 -2.35
CA ASP A 221 23.17 17.84 -2.19
C ASP A 221 21.80 18.27 -2.78
N CYS A 222 20.76 17.51 -2.42
CA CYS A 222 19.42 17.74 -2.95
C CYS A 222 18.82 19.00 -2.33
N GLU A 223 18.65 20.04 -3.16
CA GLU A 223 18.14 21.34 -2.74
C GLU A 223 16.61 21.33 -2.67
N VAL A 224 16.08 21.45 -1.46
CA VAL A 224 14.63 21.44 -1.19
C VAL A 224 14.21 22.79 -0.62
N PRO A 225 13.29 23.54 -1.27
CA PRO A 225 12.78 24.81 -0.74
C PRO A 225 12.18 24.64 0.68
N ALA A 226 12.32 25.66 1.52
CA ALA A 226 11.82 25.59 2.90
C ALA A 226 10.30 25.41 2.98
N GLU A 227 9.57 25.93 2.02
CA GLU A 227 8.12 25.76 1.87
C GLU A 227 7.69 24.32 1.55
N ASN A 228 8.63 23.47 1.14
CA ASN A 228 8.40 22.04 0.90
C ASN A 228 8.60 21.17 2.17
N ARG A 229 8.92 21.77 3.34
CA ARG A 229 8.87 21.06 4.61
C ARG A 229 7.42 20.70 4.94
N LEU A 230 7.15 19.43 5.22
CA LEU A 230 5.84 18.94 5.63
C LEU A 230 5.74 18.89 7.16
N GLY A 231 4.83 19.64 7.74
CA GLY A 231 4.73 19.83 9.19
C GLY A 231 5.89 20.65 9.76
N GLU A 232 6.16 20.52 11.08
CA GLU A 232 7.24 21.22 11.75
C GLU A 232 8.54 20.40 11.79
N GLU A 233 9.68 21.07 11.99
CA GLU A 233 10.96 20.37 12.18
C GLU A 233 10.86 19.47 13.41
N GLY A 234 11.33 18.23 13.28
CA GLY A 234 11.24 17.20 14.33
C GLY A 234 9.93 16.41 14.38
N GLU A 235 8.90 16.75 13.59
CA GLU A 235 7.65 16.00 13.52
C GLU A 235 7.68 14.82 12.52
N GLY A 236 8.76 14.62 11.79
CA GLY A 236 8.83 13.64 10.71
C GLY A 236 8.47 12.22 11.15
N LEU A 237 8.97 11.75 12.30
CA LEU A 237 8.62 10.42 12.80
C LEU A 237 7.12 10.30 13.13
N LYS A 238 6.51 11.34 13.72
CA LYS A 238 5.06 11.40 13.99
C LYS A 238 4.26 11.32 12.68
N ILE A 239 4.69 12.06 11.66
CA ILE A 239 4.08 12.05 10.32
C ILE A 239 4.18 10.65 9.72
N ALA A 240 5.36 10.02 9.76
CA ALA A 240 5.57 8.68 9.25
C ALA A 240 4.67 7.64 9.94
N LEU A 241 4.60 7.65 11.28
CA LEU A 241 3.77 6.70 12.03
C LEU A 241 2.27 6.92 11.76
N THR A 242 1.84 8.18 11.60
CA THR A 242 0.45 8.50 11.23
C THR A 242 0.07 7.93 9.84
N ALA A 243 0.98 8.03 8.87
CA ALA A 243 0.81 7.43 7.55
C ALA A 243 0.69 5.90 7.63
N LEU A 244 1.60 5.26 8.37
CA LEU A 244 1.64 3.81 8.53
C LEU A 244 0.42 3.24 9.26
N ASP A 245 -0.18 3.96 10.21
CA ASP A 245 -1.39 3.51 10.89
C ASP A 245 -2.57 3.35 9.91
N GLY A 246 -2.74 4.31 9.00
CA GLY A 246 -3.73 4.20 7.92
C GLY A 246 -3.35 3.15 6.86
N GLY A 247 -2.07 3.07 6.52
CA GLY A 247 -1.53 2.14 5.54
C GLY A 247 -1.76 0.69 5.91
N ARG A 248 -1.67 0.31 7.19
CA ARG A 248 -1.94 -1.06 7.66
C ARG A 248 -3.33 -1.56 7.31
N ILE A 249 -4.34 -0.69 7.34
CA ILE A 249 -5.72 -1.03 6.92
C ILE A 249 -5.74 -1.33 5.40
N GLY A 250 -5.08 -0.50 4.59
CA GLY A 250 -4.95 -0.72 3.15
C GLY A 250 -4.22 -2.03 2.81
N ILE A 251 -3.13 -2.35 3.53
CA ILE A 251 -2.40 -3.61 3.34
C ILE A 251 -3.24 -4.83 3.76
N ALA A 252 -4.05 -4.71 4.81
CA ALA A 252 -4.97 -5.77 5.18
C ALA A 252 -6.03 -6.01 4.09
N ALA A 253 -6.59 -4.94 3.51
CA ALA A 253 -7.52 -5.02 2.39
C ALA A 253 -6.89 -5.67 1.15
N GLN A 254 -5.67 -5.27 0.80
CA GLN A 254 -4.88 -5.87 -0.28
C GLN A 254 -4.71 -7.38 -0.07
N ALA A 255 -4.37 -7.80 1.14
CA ALA A 255 -4.20 -9.21 1.49
C ALA A 255 -5.50 -10.00 1.33
N VAL A 256 -6.63 -9.42 1.76
CA VAL A 256 -7.97 -10.01 1.62
C VAL A 256 -8.33 -10.15 0.13
N GLY A 257 -8.09 -9.10 -0.67
CA GLY A 257 -8.36 -9.12 -2.11
C GLY A 257 -7.55 -10.19 -2.85
N LEU A 258 -6.22 -10.23 -2.63
CA LEU A 258 -5.35 -11.27 -3.21
C LEU A 258 -5.85 -12.67 -2.85
N ALA A 259 -6.14 -12.91 -1.58
CA ALA A 259 -6.61 -14.22 -1.11
C ALA A 259 -7.96 -14.60 -1.74
N GLN A 260 -8.88 -13.62 -1.88
CA GLN A 260 -10.15 -13.84 -2.57
C GLN A 260 -9.95 -14.23 -4.03
N GLY A 261 -9.05 -13.55 -4.76
CA GLY A 261 -8.70 -13.91 -6.14
C GLY A 261 -8.15 -15.32 -6.25
N ALA A 262 -7.27 -15.72 -5.36
CA ALA A 262 -6.70 -17.05 -5.31
C ALA A 262 -7.76 -18.14 -5.01
N LEU A 263 -8.71 -17.85 -4.14
CA LEU A 263 -9.85 -18.75 -3.86
C LEU A 263 -10.77 -18.87 -5.07
N ASP A 264 -11.14 -17.75 -5.72
CA ASP A 264 -12.03 -17.74 -6.87
C ASP A 264 -11.46 -18.58 -8.01
N ASP A 265 -10.19 -18.45 -8.31
CA ASP A 265 -9.51 -19.24 -9.34
C ASP A 265 -9.41 -20.72 -8.94
N SER A 266 -9.18 -21.01 -7.66
CA SER A 266 -9.18 -22.37 -7.13
C SER A 266 -10.56 -23.03 -7.26
N ILE A 267 -11.65 -22.30 -7.01
CA ILE A 267 -13.02 -22.80 -7.18
C ILE A 267 -13.31 -23.10 -8.66
N LYS A 268 -12.95 -22.19 -9.58
CA LYS A 268 -13.13 -22.39 -11.04
C LYS A 268 -12.35 -23.63 -11.49
N PHE A 269 -11.10 -23.75 -11.05
CA PHE A 269 -10.26 -24.89 -11.39
C PHE A 269 -10.82 -26.20 -10.83
N ALA A 270 -11.23 -26.24 -9.57
CA ALA A 270 -11.79 -27.41 -8.93
C ALA A 270 -13.09 -27.92 -9.60
N LYS A 271 -13.90 -27.01 -10.16
CA LYS A 271 -15.12 -27.33 -10.90
C LYS A 271 -14.85 -27.87 -12.32
N SER A 272 -13.72 -27.56 -12.93
CA SER A 272 -13.40 -27.94 -14.32
C SER A 272 -12.41 -29.08 -14.44
N ARG A 273 -11.44 -29.17 -13.51
CA ARG A 273 -10.37 -30.18 -13.56
C ARG A 273 -10.90 -31.55 -13.15
N ARG A 274 -10.68 -32.52 -14.01
CA ARG A 274 -11.08 -33.94 -13.78
C ARG A 274 -9.85 -34.78 -13.39
N ALA A 275 -10.04 -35.63 -12.40
CA ALA A 275 -9.11 -36.69 -11.99
C ALA A 275 -9.92 -37.86 -11.40
N PHE A 276 -9.45 -39.09 -11.57
CA PHE A 276 -10.10 -40.29 -11.03
C PHE A 276 -11.60 -40.39 -11.37
N GLY A 277 -11.96 -40.03 -12.62
CA GLY A 277 -13.31 -40.13 -13.14
C GLY A 277 -14.30 -39.01 -12.78
N LYS A 278 -13.93 -38.05 -11.92
CA LYS A 278 -14.80 -36.96 -11.48
C LYS A 278 -14.05 -35.60 -11.38
N ASN A 279 -14.77 -34.51 -11.12
CA ASN A 279 -14.16 -33.23 -10.87
C ASN A 279 -13.40 -33.22 -9.53
N ILE A 280 -12.25 -32.55 -9.46
CA ILE A 280 -11.47 -32.58 -8.21
C ILE A 280 -12.20 -31.89 -7.05
N GLY A 281 -13.12 -30.97 -7.29
CA GLY A 281 -13.99 -30.36 -6.28
C GLY A 281 -14.95 -31.33 -5.59
N GLU A 282 -15.09 -32.56 -6.09
CA GLU A 282 -15.86 -33.63 -5.45
C GLU A 282 -15.06 -34.41 -4.40
N PHE A 283 -13.74 -34.18 -4.30
CA PHE A 283 -12.92 -34.79 -3.26
C PHE A 283 -12.97 -33.99 -1.96
N GLN A 284 -13.21 -34.62 -0.82
CA GLN A 284 -13.30 -33.98 0.48
C GLN A 284 -12.04 -33.17 0.82
N ALA A 285 -10.84 -33.64 0.50
CA ALA A 285 -9.60 -32.92 0.75
C ALA A 285 -9.57 -31.55 0.05
N ILE A 286 -10.09 -31.44 -1.17
CA ILE A 286 -10.21 -30.17 -1.89
C ILE A 286 -11.30 -29.29 -1.26
N GLN A 287 -12.44 -29.87 -0.90
CA GLN A 287 -13.54 -29.17 -0.23
C GLN A 287 -13.10 -28.56 1.09
N TRP A 288 -12.31 -29.28 1.90
CA TRP A 288 -11.75 -28.76 3.15
C TRP A 288 -10.81 -27.58 2.92
N MET A 289 -9.91 -27.69 1.91
CA MET A 289 -9.03 -26.57 1.57
C MET A 289 -9.83 -25.31 1.18
N LEU A 290 -10.86 -25.45 0.33
CA LEU A 290 -11.70 -24.33 -0.09
C LEU A 290 -12.49 -23.73 1.11
N ALA A 291 -13.03 -24.57 1.98
CA ALA A 291 -13.76 -24.14 3.17
C ALA A 291 -12.85 -23.37 4.15
N ASP A 292 -11.63 -23.88 4.40
CA ASP A 292 -10.64 -23.19 5.23
C ASP A 292 -10.26 -21.83 4.63
N MET A 293 -9.96 -21.80 3.31
CA MET A 293 -9.61 -20.56 2.61
C MET A 293 -10.71 -19.51 2.77
N GLN A 294 -11.96 -19.88 2.52
CA GLN A 294 -13.11 -18.97 2.66
C GLN A 294 -13.25 -18.47 4.09
N THR A 295 -13.17 -19.37 5.08
CA THR A 295 -13.33 -19.02 6.50
C THR A 295 -12.23 -18.05 6.96
N GLU A 296 -10.98 -18.31 6.59
CA GLU A 296 -9.85 -17.44 6.93
C GLU A 296 -9.96 -16.06 6.26
N ILE A 297 -10.44 -15.99 5.00
CA ILE A 297 -10.67 -14.72 4.27
C ILE A 297 -11.77 -13.90 4.94
N GLU A 298 -12.88 -14.51 5.33
CA GLU A 298 -13.97 -13.79 5.99
C GLU A 298 -13.56 -13.26 7.37
N ALA A 299 -12.79 -14.03 8.13
CA ALA A 299 -12.24 -13.56 9.40
C ALA A 299 -11.30 -12.35 9.20
N ALA A 300 -10.42 -12.40 8.20
CA ALA A 300 -9.52 -11.30 7.86
C ALA A 300 -10.28 -10.06 7.40
N ARG A 301 -11.30 -10.23 6.54
CA ARG A 301 -12.17 -9.16 6.05
C ARG A 301 -12.90 -8.50 7.21
N GLY A 302 -13.45 -9.27 8.15
CA GLY A 302 -14.12 -8.76 9.33
C GLY A 302 -13.20 -7.87 10.18
N LEU A 303 -11.96 -8.29 10.44
CA LEU A 303 -10.95 -7.50 11.15
C LEU A 303 -10.59 -6.22 10.39
N THR A 304 -10.47 -6.30 9.07
CA THR A 304 -10.10 -5.17 8.20
C THR A 304 -11.21 -4.12 8.18
N HIS A 305 -12.46 -4.54 7.95
CA HIS A 305 -13.62 -3.65 7.94
C HIS A 305 -13.87 -3.03 9.32
N TYR A 306 -13.62 -3.77 10.40
CA TYR A 306 -13.72 -3.23 11.76
C TYR A 306 -12.69 -2.12 12.00
N ALA A 307 -11.43 -2.29 11.55
CA ALA A 307 -10.41 -1.26 11.67
C ALA A 307 -10.76 -0.02 10.83
N ALA A 308 -11.30 -0.20 9.62
CA ALA A 308 -11.78 0.88 8.76
C ALA A 308 -12.94 1.65 9.41
N TRP A 309 -13.93 0.93 9.95
CA TRP A 309 -15.06 1.54 10.66
C TRP A 309 -14.63 2.34 11.90
N LEU A 310 -13.66 1.87 12.66
CA LEU A 310 -13.11 2.62 13.80
C LEU A 310 -12.52 3.96 13.33
N LYS A 311 -11.77 3.96 12.22
CA LYS A 311 -11.20 5.18 11.64
C LYS A 311 -12.30 6.15 11.18
N ASP A 312 -13.32 5.66 10.48
CA ASP A 312 -14.46 6.47 10.02
C ASP A 312 -15.34 7.00 11.16
N SER A 313 -15.23 6.39 12.36
CA SER A 313 -15.92 6.80 13.58
C SER A 313 -15.06 7.66 14.51
N ASP A 314 -13.91 8.15 14.06
CA ASP A 314 -12.92 8.90 14.85
C ASP A 314 -12.51 8.20 16.16
N LYS A 315 -12.48 6.86 16.15
CA LYS A 315 -12.09 6.03 17.30
C LYS A 315 -10.62 5.58 17.17
N PRO A 316 -9.95 5.31 18.30
CA PRO A 316 -8.59 4.74 18.28
C PRO A 316 -8.55 3.43 17.48
N MET A 317 -7.79 3.41 16.37
CA MET A 317 -7.79 2.25 15.46
C MET A 317 -6.43 1.54 15.37
N GLY A 318 -5.36 2.07 15.95
CA GLY A 318 -3.98 1.56 15.74
C GLY A 318 -3.80 0.09 16.10
N SER A 319 -4.35 -0.37 17.23
CA SER A 319 -4.32 -1.78 17.63
C SER A 319 -5.17 -2.66 16.70
N ALA A 320 -6.37 -2.18 16.30
CA ALA A 320 -7.24 -2.90 15.38
C ALA A 320 -6.61 -3.01 13.97
N ALA A 321 -6.00 -1.94 13.46
CA ALA A 321 -5.27 -1.95 12.19
C ALA A 321 -4.08 -2.93 12.22
N SER A 322 -3.34 -2.98 13.33
CA SER A 322 -2.24 -3.94 13.50
C SER A 322 -2.73 -5.39 13.53
N LYS A 323 -3.86 -5.67 14.21
CA LYS A 323 -4.48 -7.01 14.24
C LYS A 323 -4.98 -7.42 12.85
N ALA A 324 -5.64 -6.50 12.14
CA ALA A 324 -6.10 -6.73 10.77
C ALA A 324 -4.93 -7.04 9.83
N LYS A 325 -3.88 -6.20 9.83
CA LYS A 325 -2.70 -6.39 8.98
C LYS A 325 -1.98 -7.69 9.29
N LEU A 326 -1.75 -8.00 10.56
CA LEU A 326 -1.08 -9.24 10.98
C LEU A 326 -1.85 -10.46 10.48
N TYR A 327 -3.14 -10.53 10.81
CA TYR A 327 -3.94 -11.71 10.46
C TYR A 327 -4.11 -11.85 8.94
N ALA A 328 -4.48 -10.77 8.25
CA ALA A 328 -4.73 -10.79 6.81
C ALA A 328 -3.48 -11.14 6.01
N SER A 329 -2.32 -10.58 6.35
CA SER A 329 -1.07 -10.86 5.63
C SER A 329 -0.59 -12.30 5.78
N GLU A 330 -0.71 -12.89 6.97
CA GLU A 330 -0.36 -14.30 7.20
C GLU A 330 -1.40 -15.24 6.57
N MET A 331 -2.68 -14.89 6.62
CA MET A 331 -3.78 -15.60 5.95
C MET A 331 -3.56 -15.65 4.44
N ALA A 332 -3.23 -14.51 3.79
CA ALA A 332 -3.01 -14.46 2.36
C ALA A 332 -1.91 -15.42 1.89
N ASN A 333 -0.82 -15.55 2.65
CA ASN A 333 0.23 -16.52 2.36
C ASN A 333 -0.28 -17.99 2.46
N ARG A 334 -1.09 -18.30 3.48
CA ARG A 334 -1.66 -19.66 3.63
C ARG A 334 -2.65 -19.99 2.51
N VAL A 335 -3.50 -19.03 2.14
CA VAL A 335 -4.49 -19.18 1.06
C VAL A 335 -3.80 -19.34 -0.30
N ALA A 336 -2.82 -18.49 -0.61
CA ALA A 336 -2.06 -18.57 -1.86
C ALA A 336 -1.30 -19.92 -1.96
N TYR A 337 -0.73 -20.41 -0.87
CA TYR A 337 -0.12 -21.75 -0.80
C TYR A 337 -1.14 -22.86 -1.14
N LYS A 338 -2.34 -22.83 -0.51
CA LYS A 338 -3.41 -23.81 -0.79
C LYS A 338 -3.88 -23.72 -2.25
N ALA A 339 -3.96 -22.51 -2.82
CA ALA A 339 -4.35 -22.31 -4.21
C ALA A 339 -3.37 -22.97 -5.19
N VAL A 340 -2.05 -22.78 -4.99
CA VAL A 340 -1.01 -23.48 -5.77
C VAL A 340 -1.17 -25.00 -5.64
N GLN A 341 -1.40 -25.51 -4.43
CA GLN A 341 -1.57 -26.95 -4.19
C GLN A 341 -2.80 -27.52 -4.88
N ILE A 342 -3.94 -26.81 -4.88
CA ILE A 342 -5.18 -27.22 -5.57
C ILE A 342 -4.95 -27.33 -7.09
N HIS A 343 -4.17 -26.41 -7.67
CA HIS A 343 -3.85 -26.42 -9.10
C HIS A 343 -2.78 -27.44 -9.50
N GLY A 344 -2.07 -28.05 -8.52
CA GLY A 344 -1.02 -29.03 -8.79
C GLY A 344 0.10 -28.47 -9.65
N SER A 345 0.57 -29.20 -10.66
CA SER A 345 1.66 -28.76 -11.55
C SER A 345 1.33 -27.46 -12.30
N LEU A 346 0.08 -27.22 -12.66
CA LEU A 346 -0.35 -25.96 -13.28
C LEU A 346 -0.25 -24.77 -12.30
N GLY A 347 -0.44 -25.00 -11.00
CA GLY A 347 -0.25 -23.99 -9.98
C GLY A 347 1.22 -23.57 -9.80
N TYR A 348 2.16 -24.38 -10.27
CA TYR A 348 3.60 -24.07 -10.29
C TYR A 348 4.07 -23.48 -11.62
N SER A 349 3.17 -23.37 -12.58
CA SER A 349 3.43 -22.83 -13.92
C SER A 349 2.90 -21.40 -14.04
N ARG A 350 3.62 -20.54 -14.78
CA ARG A 350 3.17 -19.19 -15.16
C ARG A 350 1.94 -19.18 -16.08
N GLU A 351 1.37 -20.35 -16.39
CA GLU A 351 0.11 -20.44 -17.14
C GLU A 351 -1.12 -20.06 -16.30
N THR A 352 -1.01 -20.15 -14.96
CA THR A 352 -2.08 -19.78 -14.03
C THR A 352 -1.65 -18.62 -13.13
N ASP A 353 -2.62 -17.82 -12.67
CA ASP A 353 -2.34 -16.65 -11.83
C ASP A 353 -1.97 -17.01 -10.37
N VAL A 354 -2.26 -18.22 -9.91
CA VAL A 354 -2.04 -18.59 -8.52
C VAL A 354 -0.55 -18.63 -8.13
N GLU A 355 0.35 -18.94 -9.08
CA GLU A 355 1.79 -18.87 -8.82
C GLU A 355 2.25 -17.43 -8.57
N ARG A 356 1.73 -16.47 -9.36
CA ARG A 356 1.98 -15.04 -9.17
C ARG A 356 1.43 -14.57 -7.82
N MET A 357 0.19 -14.93 -7.50
CA MET A 357 -0.45 -14.58 -6.24
C MET A 357 0.35 -15.11 -5.03
N TYR A 358 0.95 -16.30 -5.15
CA TYR A 358 1.82 -16.85 -4.12
C TYR A 358 3.10 -16.02 -3.92
N ARG A 359 3.74 -15.59 -5.01
CA ARG A 359 4.90 -14.70 -4.95
C ARG A 359 4.52 -13.32 -4.39
N ASP A 360 3.39 -12.76 -4.83
CA ASP A 360 2.89 -11.46 -4.42
C ASP A 360 2.50 -11.42 -2.94
N ALA A 361 1.95 -12.51 -2.40
CA ALA A 361 1.54 -12.61 -1.02
C ALA A 361 2.71 -12.50 -0.03
N ARG A 362 3.92 -12.94 -0.44
CA ARG A 362 5.05 -13.05 0.49
C ARG A 362 5.47 -11.72 1.10
N VAL A 363 5.47 -10.63 0.33
CA VAL A 363 5.93 -9.33 0.80
C VAL A 363 4.93 -8.67 1.77
N ILE A 364 3.65 -9.08 1.75
CA ILE A 364 2.60 -8.47 2.57
C ILE A 364 2.87 -8.63 4.08
N THR A 365 3.60 -9.66 4.50
CA THR A 365 4.05 -9.84 5.89
C THR A 365 5.28 -9.00 6.26
N ILE A 366 5.90 -8.31 5.30
CA ILE A 366 7.17 -7.61 5.47
C ILE A 366 6.98 -6.09 5.50
N TYR A 367 6.41 -5.52 4.44
CA TYR A 367 6.29 -4.06 4.32
C TYR A 367 5.21 -3.45 5.22
N GLU A 368 5.25 -2.12 5.38
CA GLU A 368 4.41 -1.33 6.30
C GLU A 368 4.38 -1.87 7.75
N GLY A 369 5.52 -2.35 8.19
CA GLY A 369 5.74 -3.00 9.48
C GLY A 369 5.56 -4.51 9.41
N THR A 370 6.64 -5.24 9.69
CA THR A 370 6.65 -6.70 9.65
C THR A 370 5.61 -7.32 10.60
N SER A 371 5.30 -8.60 10.41
CA SER A 371 4.42 -9.35 11.33
C SER A 371 4.91 -9.26 12.78
N GLU A 372 6.23 -9.22 13.01
CA GLU A 372 6.84 -9.05 14.32
C GLU A 372 6.54 -7.64 14.89
N VAL A 373 6.68 -6.60 14.09
CA VAL A 373 6.33 -5.22 14.48
C VAL A 373 4.84 -5.11 14.83
N GLN A 374 3.95 -5.75 14.07
CA GLN A 374 2.52 -5.76 14.42
C GLN A 374 2.30 -6.45 15.78
N ARG A 375 2.94 -7.58 16.05
CA ARG A 375 2.87 -8.26 17.34
C ARG A 375 3.36 -7.40 18.49
N MET A 376 4.48 -6.67 18.30
CA MET A 376 4.99 -5.72 19.30
C MET A 376 3.98 -4.60 19.62
N ILE A 377 3.32 -4.04 18.59
CA ILE A 377 2.32 -2.97 18.77
C ILE A 377 1.11 -3.51 19.54
N ILE A 378 0.59 -4.67 19.15
CA ILE A 378 -0.54 -5.32 19.80
C ILE A 378 -0.22 -5.65 21.26
N ALA A 379 0.93 -6.25 21.53
CA ALA A 379 1.35 -6.61 22.88
C ALA A 379 1.53 -5.38 23.77
N ARG A 380 2.16 -4.31 23.25
CA ARG A 380 2.31 -3.04 23.97
C ARG A 380 0.97 -2.40 24.33
N ASP A 381 -0.01 -2.48 23.43
CA ASP A 381 -1.35 -1.95 23.68
C ASP A 381 -2.09 -2.76 24.75
N LEU A 382 -2.00 -4.09 24.70
CA LEU A 382 -2.57 -4.98 25.72
C LEU A 382 -1.98 -4.73 27.11
N LEU A 383 -0.66 -4.61 27.20
CA LEU A 383 0.05 -4.38 28.48
C LEU A 383 -0.21 -3.03 29.11
N LYS A 384 -0.73 -2.04 28.36
CA LYS A 384 -1.16 -0.75 28.91
C LYS A 384 -2.54 -0.78 29.55
N GLN A 385 -3.32 -1.83 29.30
CA GLN A 385 -4.69 -1.95 29.82
C GLN A 385 -4.73 -2.57 31.23
N PHE A 386 -3.62 -3.09 31.70
CA PHE A 386 -3.39 -3.70 33.02
C PHE A 386 -2.27 -2.99 33.76
#